data_051aa80ac76b02e068e3c0deada2874a
#
_entry.id   051aa80ac76b02e068e3c0deada2874a
#
_cell.length_a   1.000
_cell.length_b   1.000
_cell.length_c   1.000
_cell.angle_alpha   90.00
_cell.angle_beta   90.00
_cell.angle_gamma   90.00
#
_symmetry.space_group_name_H-M   'P 1'
#
loop_
_entity.id
_entity.type
_entity.pdbx_description
1 polymer ?
#
loop_
_entity_poly.entity_id
_entity_poly.type
_entity_poly.pdbx_seq_one_letter_code
_entity_poly.pdbx_strand_id
1 'polypeptide(L)'
;MLSAQVSAGCLARNADLLRTNVLTASAGEAIMAHRFKEYQPHKGEIERRTNGSMIAMESGTAFAYAIDKLQDRGKFFIFPQDEVYVGQVVGEHSHDNDLVINVTKSKKLTNMRASGSDDKVRLIPPIQFSLEEALEYIKEDEYVEVTPKAMRMRKVILDEIERKRANKS
;
A
#
# COMPACT_ATOMS: atom_id res chain seq x y z
N MET A 1 -28.45 22.18 -10.00
CA MET A 1 -27.73 21.41 -8.97
C MET A 1 -28.69 20.40 -8.37
N LEU A 2 -28.49 19.13 -8.65
CA LEU A 2 -29.23 18.04 -7.99
C LEU A 2 -28.48 17.69 -6.70
N SER A 3 -29.04 18.03 -5.53
CA SER A 3 -28.50 17.58 -4.25
C SER A 3 -29.18 16.28 -3.87
N ALA A 4 -28.39 15.22 -3.70
CA ALA A 4 -28.87 13.96 -3.12
C ALA A 4 -28.53 13.96 -1.64
N GLN A 5 -29.51 13.76 -0.78
CA GLN A 5 -29.32 13.64 0.67
C GLN A 5 -29.41 12.15 1.04
N VAL A 6 -28.31 11.60 1.58
CA VAL A 6 -28.25 10.22 2.07
C VAL A 6 -28.11 10.25 3.58
N SER A 7 -28.94 9.47 4.29
CA SER A 7 -28.84 9.28 5.73
C SER A 7 -28.42 7.85 6.02
N ALA A 8 -27.30 7.67 6.73
CA ALA A 8 -26.78 6.36 7.10
C ALA A 8 -26.36 6.33 8.57
N GLY A 9 -26.58 5.19 9.24
CA GLY A 9 -26.06 4.93 10.58
C GLY A 9 -24.64 4.38 10.50
N CYS A 10 -23.70 4.97 11.23
CA CYS A 10 -22.30 4.56 11.26
C CYS A 10 -21.81 4.49 12.71
N LEU A 11 -20.90 3.56 13.02
CA LEU A 11 -20.20 3.53 14.30
C LEU A 11 -19.25 4.72 14.39
N ALA A 12 -19.16 5.36 15.55
CA ALA A 12 -18.38 6.59 15.75
C ALA A 12 -16.92 6.46 15.27
N ARG A 13 -16.27 5.32 15.52
CA ARG A 13 -14.89 5.06 15.10
C ARG A 13 -14.68 4.90 13.59
N ASN A 14 -15.76 4.74 12.80
CA ASN A 14 -15.70 4.68 11.33
C ASN A 14 -16.08 6.02 10.70
N ALA A 15 -16.47 7.01 11.49
CA ALA A 15 -16.95 8.27 10.95
C ALA A 15 -15.84 9.04 10.23
N ASP A 16 -14.61 8.98 10.74
CA ASP A 16 -13.45 9.66 10.13
C ASP A 16 -13.07 8.99 8.82
N LEU A 17 -12.96 7.65 8.80
CA LEU A 17 -12.69 6.89 7.58
C LEU A 17 -13.77 7.11 6.51
N LEU A 18 -15.04 7.10 6.91
CA LEU A 18 -16.15 7.37 6.01
C LEU A 18 -16.08 8.80 5.45
N ARG A 19 -15.73 9.78 6.28
CA ARG A 19 -15.57 11.18 5.86
C ARG A 19 -14.47 11.30 4.80
N THR A 20 -13.30 10.74 5.05
CA THR A 20 -12.16 10.78 4.13
C THR A 20 -12.53 10.14 2.80
N ASN A 21 -13.13 8.95 2.82
CA ASN A 21 -13.54 8.24 1.61
C ASN A 21 -14.59 9.01 0.80
N VAL A 22 -15.58 9.61 1.46
CA VAL A 22 -16.63 10.39 0.78
C VAL A 22 -16.05 11.68 0.17
N LEU A 23 -15.16 12.38 0.89
CA LEU A 23 -14.50 13.58 0.37
C LEU A 23 -13.59 13.24 -0.83
N THR A 24 -12.84 12.15 -0.75
CA THR A 24 -11.98 11.70 -1.87
C THR A 24 -12.82 11.30 -3.07
N ALA A 25 -13.88 10.51 -2.90
CA ALA A 25 -14.75 10.08 -3.98
C ALA A 25 -15.51 11.23 -4.66
N SER A 26 -15.79 12.30 -3.92
CA SER A 26 -16.47 13.49 -4.45
C SER A 26 -15.53 14.63 -4.88
N ALA A 27 -14.22 14.38 -4.93
CA ALA A 27 -13.21 15.40 -5.19
C ALA A 27 -13.34 16.64 -4.27
N GLY A 28 -13.76 16.44 -3.03
CA GLY A 28 -13.93 17.50 -2.04
C GLY A 28 -15.30 18.22 -2.06
N GLU A 29 -16.19 17.88 -2.98
CA GLU A 29 -17.50 18.54 -3.10
C GLU A 29 -18.55 18.10 -2.08
N ALA A 30 -18.35 16.94 -1.44
CA ALA A 30 -19.30 16.42 -0.46
C ALA A 30 -19.28 17.19 0.85
N ILE A 31 -20.47 17.50 1.37
CA ILE A 31 -20.65 18.03 2.72
C ILE A 31 -21.18 16.91 3.60
N MET A 32 -20.42 16.58 4.64
CA MET A 32 -20.78 15.55 5.60
C MET A 32 -21.02 16.15 6.99
N ALA A 33 -22.21 15.93 7.53
CA ALA A 33 -22.54 16.25 8.90
C ALA A 33 -22.90 14.98 9.67
N HIS A 34 -22.45 14.85 10.90
CA HIS A 34 -22.80 13.73 11.76
C HIS A 34 -23.34 14.22 13.11
N ARG A 35 -24.18 13.42 13.73
CA ARG A 35 -24.71 13.65 15.07
C ARG A 35 -24.72 12.35 15.86
N PHE A 36 -24.50 12.45 17.17
CA PHE A 36 -24.66 11.32 18.07
C PHE A 36 -26.10 10.83 18.05
N LYS A 37 -26.30 9.52 17.99
CA LYS A 37 -27.62 8.89 18.06
C LYS A 37 -27.80 8.17 19.38
N GLU A 38 -26.97 7.19 19.67
CA GLU A 38 -27.08 6.33 20.84
C GLU A 38 -25.78 5.56 21.10
N TYR A 39 -25.63 5.02 22.32
CA TYR A 39 -24.58 4.04 22.63
C TYR A 39 -25.03 2.65 22.19
N GLN A 40 -24.10 1.90 21.61
CA GLN A 40 -24.32 0.52 21.21
C GLN A 40 -23.20 -0.40 21.75
N PRO A 41 -23.46 -1.72 21.92
CA PRO A 41 -22.41 -2.65 22.30
C PRO A 41 -21.23 -2.60 21.32
N HIS A 42 -20.02 -2.80 21.84
CA HIS A 42 -18.81 -2.85 21.03
C HIS A 42 -18.86 -4.04 20.05
N LYS A 43 -18.77 -3.79 18.77
CA LYS A 43 -18.91 -4.79 17.70
C LYS A 43 -17.56 -5.39 17.22
N GLY A 44 -16.54 -5.41 18.08
CA GLY A 44 -15.22 -5.91 17.72
C GLY A 44 -14.35 -4.85 17.00
N GLU A 45 -13.17 -5.21 16.60
CA GLU A 45 -12.28 -4.36 15.82
C GLU A 45 -12.65 -4.38 14.33
N ILE A 46 -12.34 -3.30 13.63
CA ILE A 46 -12.56 -3.20 12.19
C ILE A 46 -11.23 -3.50 11.51
N GLU A 47 -11.20 -4.57 10.76
CA GLU A 47 -10.07 -4.83 9.88
C GLU A 47 -10.01 -3.75 8.79
N ARG A 48 -8.97 -2.92 8.86
CA ARG A 48 -8.77 -1.83 7.89
C ARG A 48 -8.18 -2.36 6.58
N ARG A 49 -7.34 -3.39 6.69
CA ARG A 49 -6.63 -4.00 5.59
C ARG A 49 -6.49 -5.51 5.80
N THR A 50 -7.04 -6.31 4.89
CA THR A 50 -6.93 -7.77 4.91
C THR A 50 -5.67 -8.25 4.18
N ASN A 51 -5.28 -7.57 3.11
CA ASN A 51 -4.16 -7.95 2.26
C ASN A 51 -2.79 -7.79 2.95
N GLY A 52 -1.86 -8.67 2.59
CA GLY A 52 -0.47 -8.61 3.04
C GLY A 52 0.34 -7.50 2.37
N SER A 53 1.59 -7.35 2.79
CA SER A 53 2.55 -6.40 2.23
C SER A 53 3.51 -7.08 1.28
N MET A 54 3.87 -6.41 0.19
CA MET A 54 5.07 -6.74 -0.58
C MET A 54 6.25 -5.98 0.00
N ILE A 55 7.28 -6.72 0.44
CA ILE A 55 8.41 -6.19 1.21
C ILE A 55 9.69 -6.33 0.41
N ALA A 56 10.49 -5.27 0.34
CA ALA A 56 11.78 -5.29 -0.33
C ALA A 56 12.78 -6.20 0.39
N MET A 57 13.39 -7.11 -0.36
CA MET A 57 14.39 -8.08 0.11
C MET A 57 15.78 -7.46 0.22
N GLU A 58 16.11 -6.52 -0.66
CA GLU A 58 17.44 -5.93 -0.81
C GLU A 58 17.34 -4.41 -0.91
N SER A 59 18.41 -3.72 -0.52
CA SER A 59 18.56 -2.29 -0.73
C SER A 59 19.13 -2.03 -2.12
N GLY A 60 18.63 -1.00 -2.79
CA GLY A 60 19.09 -0.61 -4.12
C GLY A 60 18.04 0.15 -4.90
N THR A 61 18.23 0.27 -6.20
CA THR A 61 17.30 0.95 -7.10
C THR A 61 16.28 -0.03 -7.68
N ALA A 62 15.02 0.34 -7.67
CA ALA A 62 13.93 -0.47 -8.25
C ALA A 62 13.99 -0.43 -9.79
N PHE A 63 13.96 -1.60 -10.44
CA PHE A 63 13.99 -1.69 -11.90
C PHE A 63 12.60 -1.98 -12.47
N ALA A 64 12.26 -1.28 -13.57
CA ALA A 64 11.03 -1.47 -14.30
C ALA A 64 10.77 -2.95 -14.67
N TYR A 65 11.81 -3.66 -15.07
CA TYR A 65 11.74 -5.10 -15.39
C TYR A 65 11.31 -5.96 -14.20
N ALA A 66 11.83 -5.68 -13.00
CA ALA A 66 11.46 -6.43 -11.81
C ALA A 66 10.01 -6.14 -11.39
N ILE A 67 9.60 -4.87 -11.45
CA ILE A 67 8.22 -4.45 -11.17
C ILE A 67 7.25 -5.12 -12.14
N ASP A 68 7.54 -5.12 -13.45
CA ASP A 68 6.72 -5.75 -14.48
C ASP A 68 6.48 -7.24 -14.20
N LYS A 69 7.52 -7.97 -13.81
CA LYS A 69 7.42 -9.41 -13.50
C LYS A 69 6.67 -9.72 -12.21
N LEU A 70 6.49 -8.73 -11.36
CA LEU A 70 5.88 -8.90 -10.03
C LEU A 70 4.51 -8.22 -9.91
N GLN A 71 4.10 -7.41 -10.89
CA GLN A 71 2.83 -6.68 -10.83
C GLN A 71 1.58 -7.57 -10.80
N ASP A 72 1.66 -8.83 -11.26
CA ASP A 72 0.57 -9.80 -11.13
C ASP A 72 0.35 -10.25 -9.68
N ARG A 73 1.31 -10.01 -8.79
CA ARG A 73 1.24 -10.40 -7.38
C ARG A 73 0.59 -9.35 -6.48
N GLY A 74 0.43 -8.13 -6.99
CA GLY A 74 -0.17 -7.07 -6.20
C GLY A 74 0.05 -5.68 -6.81
N LYS A 75 -0.29 -4.66 -6.03
CA LYS A 75 -0.20 -3.26 -6.43
C LYS A 75 1.04 -2.62 -5.82
N PHE A 76 1.83 -1.91 -6.62
CA PHE A 76 3.04 -1.23 -6.16
C PHE A 76 2.77 0.18 -5.65
N PHE A 77 3.65 0.66 -4.75
CA PHE A 77 3.67 2.02 -4.20
C PHE A 77 4.90 2.82 -4.63
N ILE A 78 5.82 2.17 -5.34
CA ILE A 78 7.09 2.72 -5.80
C ILE A 78 7.13 2.86 -7.32
N PHE A 79 7.86 3.85 -7.81
CA PHE A 79 8.18 4.00 -9.22
C PHE A 79 9.46 3.26 -9.59
N PRO A 80 9.64 2.94 -10.88
CA PRO A 80 10.96 2.57 -11.39
C PRO A 80 11.99 3.65 -11.09
N GLN A 81 13.19 3.25 -10.71
CA GLN A 81 14.32 4.06 -10.28
C GLN A 81 14.22 4.67 -8.86
N ASP A 82 13.16 4.38 -8.13
CA ASP A 82 13.13 4.70 -6.71
C ASP A 82 14.17 3.88 -5.93
N GLU A 83 14.80 4.52 -4.96
CA GLU A 83 15.67 3.84 -4.01
C GLU A 83 14.85 3.15 -2.94
N VAL A 84 15.09 1.87 -2.76
CA VAL A 84 14.43 1.02 -1.76
C VAL A 84 15.47 0.43 -0.80
N TYR A 85 15.01 0.02 0.36
CA TYR A 85 15.84 -0.64 1.37
C TYR A 85 15.15 -1.88 1.96
N VAL A 86 15.94 -2.75 2.58
CA VAL A 86 15.46 -4.00 3.21
C VAL A 86 14.36 -3.69 4.22
N GLY A 87 13.24 -4.41 4.12
CA GLY A 87 12.11 -4.23 5.02
C GLY A 87 11.15 -3.08 4.67
N GLN A 88 11.43 -2.31 3.61
CA GLN A 88 10.50 -1.32 3.09
C GLN A 88 9.28 -2.02 2.46
N VAL A 89 8.09 -1.51 2.75
CA VAL A 89 6.85 -1.93 2.09
C VAL A 89 6.76 -1.23 0.74
N VAL A 90 6.88 -1.99 -0.34
CA VAL A 90 6.91 -1.49 -1.71
C VAL A 90 5.62 -1.72 -2.47
N GLY A 91 4.65 -2.39 -1.84
CA GLY A 91 3.35 -2.65 -2.44
C GLY A 91 2.41 -3.44 -1.54
N GLU A 92 1.18 -3.63 -2.01
CA GLU A 92 0.15 -4.46 -1.42
C GLU A 92 0.13 -5.82 -2.13
N HIS A 93 0.19 -6.91 -1.36
CA HIS A 93 0.06 -8.25 -1.91
C HIS A 93 -1.41 -8.58 -2.21
N SER A 94 -1.67 -9.41 -3.22
CA SER A 94 -3.03 -9.84 -3.56
C SER A 94 -3.64 -10.84 -2.55
N HIS A 95 -2.80 -11.42 -1.69
CA HIS A 95 -3.21 -12.34 -0.63
C HIS A 95 -3.01 -11.70 0.75
N ASP A 96 -3.51 -12.35 1.79
CA ASP A 96 -3.46 -11.92 3.19
C ASP A 96 -2.06 -12.00 3.82
N ASN A 97 -1.16 -12.80 3.25
CA ASN A 97 0.20 -13.00 3.74
C ASN A 97 1.19 -12.00 3.15
N ASP A 98 2.19 -11.64 3.93
CA ASP A 98 3.31 -10.83 3.48
C ASP A 98 4.21 -11.60 2.50
N LEU A 99 4.67 -10.91 1.46
CA LEU A 99 5.54 -11.45 0.44
C LEU A 99 6.83 -10.64 0.33
N VAL A 100 7.97 -11.29 0.57
CA VAL A 100 9.29 -10.67 0.37
C VAL A 100 9.69 -10.80 -1.10
N ILE A 101 9.99 -9.68 -1.74
CA ILE A 101 10.26 -9.58 -3.18
C ILE A 101 11.56 -8.85 -3.46
N ASN A 102 12.19 -9.18 -4.57
CA ASN A 102 13.37 -8.47 -5.04
C ASN A 102 13.01 -7.57 -6.23
N VAL A 103 12.92 -6.26 -5.98
CA VAL A 103 12.63 -5.24 -6.99
C VAL A 103 13.89 -4.63 -7.62
N THR A 104 15.09 -5.01 -7.11
CA THR A 104 16.37 -4.48 -7.58
C THR A 104 17.01 -5.33 -8.69
N LYS A 105 16.34 -6.40 -9.15
CA LYS A 105 16.84 -7.26 -10.24
C LYS A 105 16.76 -6.53 -11.57
N SER A 106 17.92 -6.31 -12.18
CA SER A 106 18.02 -5.86 -13.56
C SER A 106 17.82 -7.01 -14.54
N LYS A 107 17.41 -6.72 -15.76
CA LYS A 107 17.39 -7.68 -16.87
C LYS A 107 18.85 -8.10 -17.17
N LYS A 108 19.18 -9.38 -17.01
CA LYS A 108 20.49 -9.88 -17.47
C LYS A 108 20.53 -9.77 -19.00
N LEU A 109 21.53 -9.09 -19.51
CA LEU A 109 21.82 -9.06 -20.94
C LEU A 109 22.26 -10.47 -21.35
N THR A 110 21.34 -11.24 -21.92
CA THR A 110 21.70 -12.47 -22.61
C THR A 110 22.10 -12.12 -24.03
N ASN A 111 23.33 -12.49 -24.45
CA ASN A 111 23.87 -12.28 -25.81
C ASN A 111 23.18 -13.13 -26.88
N MET A 112 21.95 -13.55 -26.71
CA MET A 112 21.19 -14.20 -27.77
C MET A 112 20.55 -13.11 -28.64
N ARG A 113 21.01 -13.07 -29.89
CA ARG A 113 20.39 -12.37 -31.03
C ARG A 113 18.98 -12.90 -31.30
N ALA A 114 18.05 -12.63 -30.44
CA ALA A 114 16.63 -12.69 -30.77
C ALA A 114 16.23 -11.29 -31.22
N SER A 115 16.35 -11.06 -32.52
CA SER A 115 15.68 -9.97 -33.20
C SER A 115 14.17 -10.24 -33.09
N GLY A 116 13.49 -9.58 -32.20
CA GLY A 116 12.05 -9.69 -32.09
C GLY A 116 11.53 -9.20 -30.77
N SER A 117 10.86 -8.08 -30.82
CA SER A 117 10.06 -7.45 -29.79
C SER A 117 10.84 -7.13 -28.51
N ASP A 118 11.29 -5.91 -28.43
CA ASP A 118 11.38 -5.18 -27.20
C ASP A 118 9.95 -5.14 -26.65
N ASP A 119 9.58 -6.14 -25.85
CA ASP A 119 8.30 -6.14 -25.16
C ASP A 119 8.24 -4.85 -24.35
N LYS A 120 7.42 -3.92 -24.82
CA LYS A 120 7.22 -2.64 -24.15
C LYS A 120 6.71 -2.95 -22.76
N VAL A 121 7.56 -2.76 -21.76
CA VAL A 121 7.21 -2.92 -20.36
C VAL A 121 6.01 -2.03 -20.07
N ARG A 122 4.87 -2.64 -19.78
CA ARG A 122 3.63 -1.94 -19.48
C ARG A 122 3.43 -1.98 -17.97
N LEU A 123 3.87 -0.94 -17.29
CA LEU A 123 3.70 -0.81 -15.85
C LEU A 123 2.33 -0.23 -15.50
N ILE A 124 1.70 -0.81 -14.49
CA ILE A 124 0.53 -0.23 -13.85
C ILE A 124 1.03 0.91 -12.97
N PRO A 125 0.42 2.12 -13.03
CA PRO A 125 0.81 3.23 -12.18
C PRO A 125 0.76 2.84 -10.70
N PRO A 126 1.79 3.17 -9.89
CA PRO A 126 1.80 2.88 -8.48
C PRO A 126 0.77 3.73 -7.72
N ILE A 127 0.26 3.18 -6.63
CA ILE A 127 -0.62 3.90 -5.72
C ILE A 127 0.23 4.89 -4.92
N GLN A 128 -0.20 6.14 -4.90
CA GLN A 128 0.40 7.20 -4.09
C GLN A 128 -0.53 7.50 -2.92
N PHE A 129 -0.02 7.47 -1.71
CA PHE A 129 -0.77 7.80 -0.51
C PHE A 129 -0.45 9.21 -0.04
N SER A 130 -1.45 9.92 0.48
CA SER A 130 -1.22 11.05 1.39
C SER A 130 -0.75 10.52 2.76
N LEU A 131 -0.28 11.41 3.62
CA LEU A 131 0.15 11.02 4.97
C LEU A 131 -1.00 10.38 5.76
N GLU A 132 -2.17 10.95 5.66
CA GLU A 132 -3.39 10.49 6.33
C GLU A 132 -3.78 9.09 5.84
N GLU A 133 -3.80 8.89 4.53
CA GLU A 133 -4.10 7.58 3.93
C GLU A 133 -3.06 6.53 4.31
N ALA A 134 -1.77 6.89 4.36
CA ALA A 134 -0.71 5.98 4.77
C ALA A 134 -0.86 5.54 6.22
N LEU A 135 -1.20 6.48 7.13
CA LEU A 135 -1.43 6.19 8.55
C LEU A 135 -2.68 5.32 8.78
N GLU A 136 -3.70 5.45 7.93
CA GLU A 136 -4.88 4.58 7.97
C GLU A 136 -4.60 3.19 7.36
N TYR A 137 -3.66 3.13 6.41
CA TYR A 137 -3.35 1.92 5.64
C TYR A 137 -2.43 0.94 6.38
N ILE A 138 -1.46 1.43 7.17
CA ILE A 138 -0.46 0.58 7.83
C ILE A 138 -1.08 -0.38 8.85
N LYS A 139 -0.43 -1.54 9.00
CA LYS A 139 -0.71 -2.53 10.06
C LYS A 139 0.10 -2.21 11.33
N GLU A 140 -0.21 -2.89 12.43
CA GLU A 140 0.48 -2.73 13.72
C GLU A 140 2.00 -3.00 13.66
N ASP A 141 2.42 -3.85 12.72
CA ASP A 141 3.81 -4.22 12.48
C ASP A 141 4.50 -3.33 11.43
N GLU A 142 3.88 -2.21 11.07
CA GLU A 142 4.37 -1.27 10.05
C GLU A 142 4.48 0.15 10.60
N TYR A 143 5.43 0.92 10.07
CA TYR A 143 5.61 2.34 10.34
C TYR A 143 5.54 3.16 9.04
N VAL A 144 5.07 4.39 9.15
CA VAL A 144 5.23 5.42 8.13
C VAL A 144 6.47 6.22 8.45
N GLU A 145 7.39 6.28 7.50
CA GLU A 145 8.60 7.09 7.55
C GLU A 145 8.42 8.32 6.67
N VAL A 146 8.47 9.49 7.28
CA VAL A 146 8.31 10.77 6.58
C VAL A 146 9.64 11.49 6.54
N THR A 147 10.10 11.79 5.33
CA THR A 147 11.30 12.59 5.09
C THR A 147 10.92 13.83 4.27
N PRO A 148 11.75 14.88 4.22
CA PRO A 148 11.46 16.05 3.39
C PRO A 148 11.28 15.75 1.89
N LYS A 149 11.78 14.61 1.41
CA LYS A 149 11.76 14.24 -0.01
C LYS A 149 10.81 13.10 -0.34
N ALA A 150 10.45 12.24 0.62
CA ALA A 150 9.67 11.06 0.36
C ALA A 150 8.93 10.58 1.62
N MET A 151 7.78 9.98 1.40
CA MET A 151 7.05 9.20 2.38
C MET A 151 7.17 7.73 2.01
N ARG A 152 7.48 6.90 2.99
CA ARG A 152 7.69 5.45 2.81
C ARG A 152 6.99 4.70 3.92
N MET A 153 6.55 3.50 3.63
CA MET A 153 6.08 2.55 4.63
C MET A 153 7.13 1.47 4.82
N ARG A 154 7.31 0.99 6.05
CA ARG A 154 8.28 -0.06 6.34
C ARG A 154 7.80 -0.97 7.46
N LYS A 155 8.34 -2.18 7.53
CA LYS A 155 8.13 -3.05 8.69
C LYS A 155 8.88 -2.52 9.91
N VAL A 156 8.34 -2.78 11.09
CA VAL A 156 9.00 -2.47 12.37
C VAL A 156 10.34 -3.21 12.46
N ILE A 157 10.32 -4.51 12.17
CA ILE A 157 11.52 -5.36 12.08
C ILE A 157 11.91 -5.44 10.60
N LEU A 158 13.07 -4.88 10.23
CA LEU A 158 13.51 -4.81 8.84
C LEU A 158 14.02 -6.16 8.31
N ASP A 159 14.69 -6.94 9.13
CA ASP A 159 15.24 -8.24 8.75
C ASP A 159 14.16 -9.32 8.64
N GLU A 160 14.17 -10.08 7.55
CA GLU A 160 13.18 -11.12 7.29
C GLU A 160 13.27 -12.29 8.29
N ILE A 161 14.49 -12.66 8.68
CA ILE A 161 14.72 -13.80 9.59
C ILE A 161 14.21 -13.44 10.98
N GLU A 162 14.46 -12.22 11.41
CA GLU A 162 13.99 -11.70 12.71
C GLU A 162 12.46 -11.61 12.74
N ARG A 163 11.82 -11.12 11.66
CA ARG A 163 10.35 -11.12 11.55
C ARG A 163 9.77 -12.52 11.68
N LYS A 164 10.34 -13.50 10.96
CA LYS A 164 9.89 -14.90 11.04
C LYS A 164 10.05 -15.52 12.43
N ARG A 165 11.07 -15.09 13.19
CA ARG A 165 11.26 -15.53 14.58
C ARG A 165 10.23 -14.90 15.52
N ALA A 166 10.00 -13.59 15.37
CA ALA A 166 9.02 -12.87 16.18
C ALA A 166 7.59 -13.41 16.00
N ASN A 167 7.22 -13.80 14.77
CA ASN A 167 5.89 -14.36 14.48
C ASN A 167 5.71 -15.82 14.96
N LYS A 168 6.77 -16.48 15.48
CA LYS A 168 6.70 -17.86 15.98
C LYS A 168 6.63 -17.93 17.51
N SER A 169 6.92 -16.83 18.20
CA SER A 169 6.80 -16.73 19.66
C SER A 169 5.43 -16.21 20.08
#